data_f09cf1bb8f164e7a02ee0ae11e14fc7e
#
_entry.id   f09cf1bb8f164e7a02ee0ae11e14fc7e
#
_cell.length_a   1.000
_cell.length_b   1.000
_cell.length_c   1.000
_cell.angle_alpha   90.00
_cell.angle_beta   90.00
_cell.angle_gamma   90.00
#
_symmetry.space_group_name_H-M   'P 1'
#
loop_
_entity.id
_entity.type
_entity.pdbx_description
1 polymer ?
#
loop_
_entity_poly.entity_id
_entity_poly.type
_entity_poly.pdbx_seq_one_letter_code
_entity_poly.pdbx_strand_id
1 'polypeptide(L)'
;MEELKSVYSKEELLTQAVELLKKLIAIPSFSKDEYNTSVEIENFFKKHHIPAKRFKNNIWAVNKNFDVLKPSILLNTHHDTVRPNKAYTLDPFLPVEQYGKLYGLGSNDAGASLVSMAQVFLHFYEKEDLKYNLVIALTAEEEISGFDGIEALFPQLPDIGLAIVGEPTQMNLAIAEKGLLVIDGEMKGTPSHAAHPNDDNAIVKCMEDLQHILNFRFPKVSDYLGEVKVTLSGIHAGVQHNVVPEACTFTLDVRVTDEYSNQEALEIIQSQMKSSLTARSFRLNSSKIEMDHPFVQAGLEIGRTTYGSPTSSDQAIIPCTSVKIGPGDSRRSHTADEYIYIKEIEEGIEIYIKILEKVL
;
A
#
# COMPACT_ATOMS: atom_id res chain seq x y z
N MET A 1 37.39 8.08 -2.00
CA MET A 1 36.32 7.07 -1.74
C MET A 1 36.41 6.07 -2.87
N GLU A 2 36.86 4.85 -2.60
CA GLU A 2 36.78 3.76 -3.58
C GLU A 2 35.29 3.47 -3.85
N GLU A 3 34.90 3.55 -5.13
CA GLU A 3 33.59 3.08 -5.57
C GLU A 3 33.47 1.59 -5.17
N LEU A 4 32.57 1.29 -4.27
CA LEU A 4 32.20 -0.07 -3.90
C LEU A 4 31.71 -0.79 -5.16
N LYS A 5 32.58 -1.60 -5.81
CA LYS A 5 32.25 -2.30 -7.05
C LYS A 5 31.06 -3.24 -6.78
N SER A 6 29.92 -2.95 -7.39
CA SER A 6 28.80 -3.90 -7.51
C SER A 6 29.25 -5.13 -8.29
N VAL A 7 28.74 -6.31 -7.91
CA VAL A 7 28.93 -7.56 -8.68
C VAL A 7 28.25 -7.47 -10.05
N TYR A 8 27.22 -6.61 -10.20
CA TYR A 8 26.42 -6.44 -11.41
C TYR A 8 26.54 -5.01 -11.95
N SER A 9 26.62 -4.88 -13.28
CA SER A 9 26.46 -3.61 -13.97
C SER A 9 25.01 -3.10 -13.94
N LYS A 10 24.78 -1.81 -14.18
CA LYS A 10 23.43 -1.23 -14.25
C LYS A 10 22.58 -1.90 -15.33
N GLU A 11 23.17 -2.21 -16.49
CA GLU A 11 22.49 -2.86 -17.60
C GLU A 11 22.07 -4.30 -17.25
N GLU A 12 22.92 -5.04 -16.52
CA GLU A 12 22.57 -6.37 -16.01
C GLU A 12 21.43 -6.32 -15.00
N LEU A 13 21.45 -5.37 -14.07
CA LEU A 13 20.35 -5.18 -13.10
C LEU A 13 19.04 -4.86 -13.83
N LEU A 14 19.04 -3.93 -14.79
CA LEU A 14 17.84 -3.59 -15.56
C LEU A 14 17.32 -4.78 -16.36
N THR A 15 18.19 -5.48 -17.07
CA THR A 15 17.80 -6.67 -17.87
C THR A 15 17.15 -7.72 -16.99
N GLN A 16 17.74 -8.03 -15.84
CA GLN A 16 17.20 -9.02 -14.91
C GLN A 16 15.86 -8.55 -14.28
N ALA A 17 15.71 -7.26 -14.00
CA ALA A 17 14.47 -6.68 -13.51
C ALA A 17 13.33 -6.87 -14.52
N VAL A 18 13.57 -6.51 -15.79
CA VAL A 18 12.57 -6.63 -16.86
C VAL A 18 12.22 -8.09 -17.14
N GLU A 19 13.20 -9.00 -17.15
CA GLU A 19 12.97 -10.44 -17.30
C GLU A 19 12.11 -11.01 -16.17
N LEU A 20 12.40 -10.66 -14.92
CA LEU A 20 11.60 -11.09 -13.77
C LEU A 20 10.18 -10.53 -13.85
N LEU A 21 10.01 -9.24 -14.17
CA LEU A 21 8.70 -8.62 -14.29
C LEU A 21 7.84 -9.30 -15.38
N LYS A 22 8.42 -9.61 -16.55
CA LYS A 22 7.71 -10.34 -17.62
C LYS A 22 7.21 -11.72 -17.15
N LYS A 23 7.98 -12.41 -16.34
CA LYS A 23 7.58 -13.72 -15.77
C LYS A 23 6.46 -13.57 -14.75
N LEU A 24 6.54 -12.55 -13.88
CA LEU A 24 5.49 -12.28 -12.89
C LEU A 24 4.17 -11.89 -13.57
N ILE A 25 4.19 -11.02 -14.57
CA ILE A 25 3.00 -10.65 -15.37
C ILE A 25 2.35 -11.90 -15.99
N ALA A 26 3.15 -12.84 -16.51
CA ALA A 26 2.63 -14.05 -17.14
C ALA A 26 1.96 -15.05 -16.20
N ILE A 27 2.04 -14.82 -14.89
CA ILE A 27 1.45 -15.66 -13.85
C ILE A 27 0.33 -14.90 -13.16
N PRO A 28 -0.96 -15.28 -13.33
CA PRO A 28 -2.04 -14.69 -12.54
C PRO A 28 -1.75 -14.80 -11.05
N SER A 29 -1.86 -13.68 -10.33
CA SER A 29 -1.46 -13.54 -8.94
C SER A 29 -2.48 -12.72 -8.15
N PHE A 30 -3.75 -13.17 -8.17
CA PHE A 30 -4.79 -12.48 -7.38
C PHE A 30 -4.58 -12.70 -5.91
N SER A 31 -4.95 -11.72 -5.09
CA SER A 31 -4.88 -11.85 -3.64
C SER A 31 -5.49 -13.18 -3.17
N LYS A 32 -4.73 -13.93 -2.37
CA LYS A 32 -4.94 -15.31 -1.89
C LYS A 32 -4.63 -16.43 -2.90
N ASP A 33 -4.16 -16.10 -4.09
CA ASP A 33 -3.79 -17.07 -5.14
C ASP A 33 -2.40 -16.77 -5.72
N GLU A 34 -1.44 -16.38 -4.84
CA GLU A 34 -0.10 -15.93 -5.20
C GLU A 34 0.95 -17.05 -5.16
N TYR A 35 0.55 -18.31 -4.97
CA TYR A 35 1.50 -19.40 -4.81
C TYR A 35 2.51 -19.49 -5.97
N ASN A 36 2.05 -19.35 -7.21
CA ASN A 36 2.90 -19.51 -8.38
C ASN A 36 3.90 -18.35 -8.56
N THR A 37 3.52 -17.13 -8.26
CA THR A 37 4.45 -15.98 -8.24
C THR A 37 5.45 -16.08 -7.10
N SER A 38 5.05 -16.60 -5.92
CA SER A 38 6.01 -16.88 -4.85
C SER A 38 7.06 -17.90 -5.29
N VAL A 39 6.69 -18.95 -6.04
CA VAL A 39 7.65 -19.92 -6.59
C VAL A 39 8.63 -19.26 -7.57
N GLU A 40 8.15 -18.37 -8.45
CA GLU A 40 9.04 -17.66 -9.38
C GLU A 40 10.00 -16.73 -8.64
N ILE A 41 9.54 -16.06 -7.59
CA ILE A 41 10.38 -15.23 -6.73
C ILE A 41 11.45 -16.08 -6.00
N GLU A 42 11.07 -17.23 -5.45
CA GLU A 42 12.05 -18.17 -4.86
C GLU A 42 13.09 -18.64 -5.90
N ASN A 43 12.65 -18.96 -7.12
CA ASN A 43 13.56 -19.35 -8.20
C ASN A 43 14.53 -18.23 -8.57
N PHE A 44 14.05 -16.96 -8.56
CA PHE A 44 14.92 -15.80 -8.76
C PHE A 44 16.01 -15.74 -7.70
N PHE A 45 15.67 -15.78 -6.41
CA PHE A 45 16.67 -15.75 -5.33
C PHE A 45 17.62 -16.96 -5.37
N LYS A 46 17.09 -18.16 -5.67
CA LYS A 46 17.89 -19.37 -5.83
C LYS A 46 18.92 -19.25 -6.97
N LYS A 47 18.53 -18.67 -8.10
CA LYS A 47 19.45 -18.38 -9.24
C LYS A 47 20.63 -17.52 -8.81
N HIS A 48 20.39 -16.60 -7.87
CA HIS A 48 21.41 -15.69 -7.31
C HIS A 48 22.08 -16.23 -6.04
N HIS A 49 21.89 -17.50 -5.70
CA HIS A 49 22.45 -18.14 -4.51
C HIS A 49 22.09 -17.46 -3.18
N ILE A 50 20.92 -16.82 -3.12
CA ILE A 50 20.39 -16.16 -1.92
C ILE A 50 19.44 -17.12 -1.20
N PRO A 51 19.67 -17.44 0.10
CA PRO A 51 18.83 -18.34 0.89
C PRO A 51 17.55 -17.60 1.32
N ALA A 52 16.61 -17.40 0.39
CA ALA A 52 15.31 -16.83 0.72
C ALA A 52 14.46 -17.83 1.51
N LYS A 53 13.61 -17.30 2.37
CA LYS A 53 12.65 -18.03 3.19
C LYS A 53 11.24 -17.74 2.71
N ARG A 54 10.37 -18.76 2.80
CA ARG A 54 8.94 -18.62 2.52
C ARG A 54 8.15 -18.68 3.84
N PHE A 55 7.19 -17.78 3.99
CA PHE A 55 6.15 -17.86 5.00
C PHE A 55 4.79 -17.60 4.33
N LYS A 56 3.95 -18.64 4.23
CA LYS A 56 2.75 -18.63 3.38
C LYS A 56 3.14 -18.31 1.93
N ASN A 57 2.57 -17.27 1.30
CA ASN A 57 2.96 -16.82 -0.03
C ASN A 57 3.99 -15.66 0.00
N ASN A 58 4.44 -15.25 1.18
CA ASN A 58 5.45 -14.19 1.33
C ASN A 58 6.87 -14.77 1.21
N ILE A 59 7.74 -14.11 0.47
CA ILE A 59 9.14 -14.48 0.30
C ILE A 59 10.03 -13.39 0.89
N TRP A 60 10.99 -13.77 1.73
CA TRP A 60 11.89 -12.82 2.35
C TRP A 60 13.32 -13.35 2.47
N ALA A 61 14.28 -12.43 2.53
CA ALA A 61 15.69 -12.72 2.71
C ALA A 61 16.39 -11.61 3.49
N VAL A 62 17.56 -11.93 4.04
CA VAL A 62 18.47 -10.96 4.68
C VAL A 62 19.78 -10.89 3.89
N ASN A 63 20.50 -9.76 4.00
CA ASN A 63 21.82 -9.64 3.38
C ASN A 63 22.83 -10.68 3.91
N LYS A 64 23.85 -11.00 3.12
CA LYS A 64 24.82 -12.07 3.41
C LYS A 64 25.53 -11.90 4.76
N ASN A 65 25.91 -10.68 5.07
CA ASN A 65 26.65 -10.33 6.28
C ASN A 65 25.70 -9.78 7.36
N PHE A 66 24.57 -10.46 7.56
CA PHE A 66 23.58 -10.09 8.57
C PHE A 66 24.17 -10.16 9.98
N ASP A 67 24.03 -9.07 10.75
CA ASP A 67 24.48 -8.96 12.13
C ASP A 67 23.31 -8.70 13.06
N VAL A 68 23.01 -9.62 13.97
CA VAL A 68 21.89 -9.54 14.91
C VAL A 68 21.96 -8.31 15.85
N LEU A 69 23.12 -7.69 15.97
CA LEU A 69 23.32 -6.49 16.80
C LEU A 69 23.03 -5.18 16.08
N LYS A 70 22.84 -5.24 14.75
CA LYS A 70 22.52 -4.06 13.94
C LYS A 70 21.02 -3.97 13.68
N PRO A 71 20.43 -2.75 13.68
CA PRO A 71 19.07 -2.56 13.23
C PRO A 71 18.94 -2.89 11.74
N SER A 72 17.73 -3.19 11.28
CA SER A 72 17.49 -3.57 9.89
C SER A 72 16.64 -2.53 9.15
N ILE A 73 16.92 -2.36 7.86
CA ILE A 73 16.05 -1.67 6.89
C ILE A 73 15.33 -2.75 6.08
N LEU A 74 13.99 -2.66 6.05
CA LEU A 74 13.14 -3.54 5.27
C LEU A 74 12.82 -2.90 3.92
N LEU A 75 13.06 -3.62 2.83
CA LEU A 75 12.49 -3.36 1.51
C LEU A 75 11.24 -4.24 1.39
N ASN A 76 10.05 -3.65 1.39
CA ASN A 76 8.78 -4.37 1.29
C ASN A 76 7.99 -3.91 0.07
N THR A 77 7.40 -4.85 -0.64
CA THR A 77 6.44 -4.60 -1.71
C THR A 77 5.65 -5.87 -2.00
N HIS A 78 4.50 -5.75 -2.65
CA HIS A 78 3.61 -6.88 -2.90
C HIS A 78 3.78 -7.47 -4.30
N HIS A 79 3.30 -8.71 -4.47
CA HIS A 79 3.27 -9.43 -5.75
C HIS A 79 1.88 -9.94 -6.12
N ASP A 80 0.88 -9.67 -5.30
CA ASP A 80 -0.51 -9.87 -5.68
C ASP A 80 -1.03 -8.71 -6.54
N THR A 81 -2.13 -8.96 -7.23
CA THR A 81 -2.78 -8.00 -8.12
C THR A 81 -4.29 -8.04 -7.94
N VAL A 82 -4.96 -6.94 -8.26
CA VAL A 82 -6.41 -6.93 -8.45
C VAL A 82 -6.83 -7.79 -9.66
N ARG A 83 -8.13 -8.08 -9.80
CA ARG A 83 -8.65 -8.69 -11.01
C ARG A 83 -8.70 -7.68 -12.16
N PRO A 84 -8.35 -8.08 -13.42
CA PRO A 84 -8.42 -7.17 -14.55
C PRO A 84 -9.86 -6.70 -14.78
N ASN A 85 -10.03 -5.42 -15.04
CA ASN A 85 -11.34 -4.87 -15.39
C ASN A 85 -11.71 -5.18 -16.86
N LYS A 86 -13.00 -5.04 -17.21
CA LYS A 86 -13.52 -5.40 -18.54
C LYS A 86 -13.07 -4.49 -19.68
N ALA A 87 -12.38 -3.39 -19.40
CA ALA A 87 -11.92 -2.44 -20.40
C ALA A 87 -10.51 -2.77 -20.95
N TYR A 88 -9.86 -3.83 -20.45
CA TYR A 88 -8.59 -4.30 -21.02
C TYR A 88 -8.75 -4.61 -22.51
N THR A 89 -7.85 -4.09 -23.35
CA THR A 89 -7.78 -4.37 -24.78
C THR A 89 -6.63 -5.34 -25.11
N LEU A 90 -5.61 -5.39 -24.26
CA LEU A 90 -4.52 -6.38 -24.33
C LEU A 90 -4.81 -7.52 -23.35
N ASP A 91 -4.20 -8.69 -23.59
CA ASP A 91 -4.24 -9.76 -22.59
C ASP A 91 -3.46 -9.32 -21.35
N PRO A 92 -4.08 -9.23 -20.16
CA PRO A 92 -3.45 -8.74 -18.94
C PRO A 92 -2.28 -9.61 -18.46
N PHE A 93 -2.22 -10.88 -18.89
CA PHE A 93 -1.18 -11.84 -18.51
C PHE A 93 -0.16 -12.08 -19.63
N LEU A 94 -0.24 -11.36 -20.75
CA LEU A 94 0.77 -11.41 -21.81
C LEU A 94 1.66 -10.16 -21.70
N PRO A 95 2.93 -10.28 -21.25
CA PRO A 95 3.85 -9.16 -21.16
C PRO A 95 4.19 -8.63 -22.56
N VAL A 96 3.70 -7.46 -22.92
CA VAL A 96 3.93 -6.83 -24.22
C VAL A 96 4.88 -5.66 -24.04
N GLU A 97 6.05 -5.74 -24.68
CA GLU A 97 6.99 -4.62 -24.72
C GLU A 97 6.80 -3.82 -26.02
N GLN A 98 6.38 -2.56 -25.89
CA GLN A 98 6.16 -1.68 -27.03
C GLN A 98 6.41 -0.22 -26.66
N TYR A 99 7.15 0.50 -27.50
CA TYR A 99 7.46 1.94 -27.33
C TYR A 99 8.09 2.28 -25.95
N GLY A 100 8.99 1.44 -25.45
CA GLY A 100 9.64 1.61 -24.16
C GLY A 100 8.75 1.34 -22.95
N LYS A 101 7.55 0.79 -23.17
CA LYS A 101 6.62 0.37 -22.13
C LYS A 101 6.57 -1.14 -22.05
N LEU A 102 6.37 -1.65 -20.87
CA LEU A 102 6.00 -3.05 -20.60
C LEU A 102 4.57 -3.06 -20.08
N TYR A 103 3.66 -3.60 -20.91
CA TYR A 103 2.25 -3.77 -20.58
C TYR A 103 2.01 -5.09 -19.87
N GLY A 104 1.06 -5.10 -18.95
CA GLY A 104 0.57 -6.27 -18.22
C GLY A 104 0.03 -5.88 -16.86
N LEU A 105 -0.91 -6.66 -16.35
CA LEU A 105 -1.50 -6.46 -15.03
C LEU A 105 -0.41 -6.59 -13.95
N GLY A 106 -0.35 -5.64 -13.01
CA GLY A 106 0.67 -5.60 -11.97
C GLY A 106 2.04 -5.12 -12.46
N SER A 107 2.17 -4.65 -13.72
CA SER A 107 3.45 -4.12 -14.21
C SER A 107 3.85 -2.82 -13.49
N ASN A 108 2.89 -1.98 -13.15
CA ASN A 108 3.04 -0.73 -12.43
C ASN A 108 2.78 -0.89 -10.94
N ASP A 109 1.76 -1.65 -10.56
CA ASP A 109 1.27 -1.83 -9.19
C ASP A 109 1.35 -3.30 -8.74
N ALA A 110 2.35 -3.73 -7.93
CA ALA A 110 3.59 -2.99 -7.65
C ALA A 110 4.82 -3.72 -8.23
N GLY A 111 4.63 -4.46 -9.37
CA GLY A 111 5.69 -5.29 -9.96
C GLY A 111 6.96 -4.51 -10.31
N ALA A 112 6.83 -3.26 -10.79
CA ALA A 112 7.99 -2.41 -11.04
C ALA A 112 8.80 -2.13 -9.76
N SER A 113 8.11 -1.87 -8.64
CA SER A 113 8.76 -1.70 -7.33
C SER A 113 9.41 -3.00 -6.88
N LEU A 114 8.71 -4.14 -7.04
CA LEU A 114 9.22 -5.46 -6.69
C LEU A 114 10.54 -5.76 -7.38
N VAL A 115 10.56 -5.66 -8.70
CA VAL A 115 11.78 -6.00 -9.44
C VAL A 115 12.90 -5.01 -9.18
N SER A 116 12.59 -3.73 -8.99
CA SER A 116 13.58 -2.72 -8.64
C SER A 116 14.20 -3.00 -7.26
N MET A 117 13.39 -3.27 -6.24
CA MET A 117 13.86 -3.60 -4.89
C MET A 117 14.63 -4.92 -4.86
N ALA A 118 14.23 -5.92 -5.65
CA ALA A 118 14.98 -7.18 -5.79
C ALA A 118 16.39 -6.94 -6.34
N GLN A 119 16.54 -6.07 -7.36
CA GLN A 119 17.85 -5.73 -7.92
C GLN A 119 18.69 -4.88 -6.94
N VAL A 120 18.06 -3.97 -6.21
CA VAL A 120 18.72 -3.20 -5.14
C VAL A 120 19.23 -4.13 -4.03
N PHE A 121 18.41 -5.10 -3.63
CA PHE A 121 18.83 -6.10 -2.65
C PHE A 121 20.03 -6.91 -3.15
N LEU A 122 20.04 -7.35 -4.44
CA LEU A 122 21.20 -8.01 -5.05
C LEU A 122 22.45 -7.12 -5.03
N HIS A 123 22.29 -5.83 -5.33
CA HIS A 123 23.41 -4.87 -5.33
C HIS A 123 24.09 -4.77 -3.95
N PHE A 124 23.31 -4.81 -2.86
CA PHE A 124 23.82 -4.70 -1.49
C PHE A 124 24.08 -6.04 -0.81
N TYR A 125 23.65 -7.17 -1.40
CA TYR A 125 23.62 -8.48 -0.74
C TYR A 125 24.97 -8.92 -0.15
N GLU A 126 26.06 -8.75 -0.90
CA GLU A 126 27.40 -9.17 -0.48
C GLU A 126 28.23 -8.04 0.16
N LYS A 127 27.69 -6.82 0.22
CA LYS A 127 28.44 -5.68 0.80
C LYS A 127 28.71 -5.93 2.28
N GLU A 128 29.96 -5.66 2.66
CA GLU A 128 30.43 -5.71 4.04
C GLU A 128 30.30 -4.32 4.68
N ASP A 129 30.39 -4.27 6.00
CA ASP A 129 30.43 -3.02 6.80
C ASP A 129 29.24 -2.07 6.65
N LEU A 130 28.06 -2.59 6.26
CA LEU A 130 26.83 -1.81 6.30
C LEU A 130 26.47 -1.42 7.76
N LYS A 131 26.00 -0.18 7.95
CA LYS A 131 25.56 0.29 9.28
C LYS A 131 24.26 -0.41 9.73
N TYR A 132 23.42 -0.80 8.78
CA TYR A 132 22.15 -1.50 8.96
C TYR A 132 22.18 -2.83 8.22
N ASN A 133 21.46 -3.82 8.73
CA ASN A 133 21.11 -4.96 7.92
C ASN A 133 20.12 -4.54 6.83
N LEU A 134 20.13 -5.27 5.72
CA LEU A 134 19.12 -5.11 4.68
C LEU A 134 18.25 -6.37 4.62
N VAL A 135 16.96 -6.19 4.72
CA VAL A 135 15.94 -7.24 4.63
C VAL A 135 15.06 -6.94 3.42
N ILE A 136 14.73 -7.94 2.64
CA ILE A 136 13.71 -7.82 1.59
C ILE A 136 12.53 -8.74 1.93
N ALA A 137 11.32 -8.23 1.76
CA ALA A 137 10.07 -8.99 1.88
C ALA A 137 9.17 -8.67 0.68
N LEU A 138 8.89 -9.69 -0.11
CA LEU A 138 7.99 -9.64 -1.25
C LEU A 138 6.70 -10.35 -0.83
N THR A 139 5.65 -9.56 -0.59
CA THR A 139 4.48 -9.94 0.19
C THR A 139 3.26 -10.22 -0.67
N ALA A 140 2.33 -10.97 -0.13
CA ALA A 140 1.04 -11.31 -0.68
C ALA A 140 -0.08 -10.47 -0.03
N GLU A 141 -1.29 -10.52 -0.59
CA GLU A 141 -2.54 -9.99 -0.02
C GLU A 141 -2.57 -8.48 0.29
N GLU A 142 -1.69 -7.67 -0.29
CA GLU A 142 -1.69 -6.21 -0.08
C GLU A 142 -2.99 -5.59 -0.58
N GLU A 143 -3.43 -5.93 -1.79
CA GLU A 143 -4.58 -5.37 -2.52
C GLU A 143 -5.94 -5.55 -1.80
N ILE A 144 -5.96 -6.43 -0.83
CA ILE A 144 -7.14 -6.65 0.04
C ILE A 144 -6.84 -6.37 1.51
N SER A 145 -5.67 -5.82 1.82
CA SER A 145 -5.15 -5.65 3.19
C SER A 145 -5.30 -6.94 4.00
N GLY A 146 -4.91 -8.07 3.40
CA GLY A 146 -5.15 -9.41 3.94
C GLY A 146 -4.27 -9.73 5.14
N PHE A 147 -4.72 -10.67 5.98
CA PHE A 147 -3.98 -11.07 7.18
C PHE A 147 -2.75 -11.92 6.90
N ASP A 148 -2.71 -12.58 5.74
CA ASP A 148 -1.65 -13.54 5.39
C ASP A 148 -0.48 -12.89 4.65
N GLY A 149 -0.54 -11.57 4.41
CA GLY A 149 0.50 -10.73 3.84
C GLY A 149 1.56 -10.30 4.86
N ILE A 150 1.96 -9.01 4.78
CA ILE A 150 2.99 -8.42 5.65
C ILE A 150 2.64 -8.55 7.13
N GLU A 151 1.37 -8.48 7.52
CA GLU A 151 0.94 -8.58 8.92
C GLU A 151 1.34 -9.92 9.54
N ALA A 152 1.13 -11.03 8.83
CA ALA A 152 1.55 -12.35 9.30
C ALA A 152 3.06 -12.55 9.20
N LEU A 153 3.71 -11.94 8.22
CA LEU A 153 5.15 -12.07 8.01
C LEU A 153 5.97 -11.26 9.01
N PHE A 154 5.55 -10.02 9.31
CA PHE A 154 6.36 -9.07 10.09
C PHE A 154 6.90 -9.63 11.40
N PRO A 155 6.13 -10.41 12.20
CA PRO A 155 6.63 -11.03 13.42
C PRO A 155 7.72 -12.11 13.21
N GLN A 156 7.93 -12.56 11.95
CA GLN A 156 8.97 -13.54 11.58
C GLN A 156 10.27 -12.87 11.14
N LEU A 157 10.22 -11.55 10.87
CA LEU A 157 11.37 -10.76 10.43
C LEU A 157 12.28 -10.42 11.63
N PRO A 158 13.56 -10.09 11.39
CA PRO A 158 14.40 -9.51 12.43
C PRO A 158 13.87 -8.14 12.89
N ASP A 159 14.51 -7.53 13.86
CA ASP A 159 14.16 -6.18 14.33
C ASP A 159 14.31 -5.16 13.20
N ILE A 160 13.18 -4.53 12.82
CA ILE A 160 13.10 -3.56 11.72
C ILE A 160 12.97 -2.15 12.28
N GLY A 161 13.97 -1.31 12.02
CA GLY A 161 13.97 0.10 12.41
C GLY A 161 13.31 1.03 11.37
N LEU A 162 13.37 0.66 10.08
CA LEU A 162 12.78 1.41 8.98
C LEU A 162 12.24 0.44 7.92
N ALA A 163 11.01 0.65 7.47
CA ALA A 163 10.46 -0.04 6.32
C ALA A 163 10.32 0.93 5.12
N ILE A 164 10.82 0.50 3.97
CA ILE A 164 10.67 1.17 2.68
C ILE A 164 9.64 0.37 1.89
N VAL A 165 8.46 0.93 1.69
CA VAL A 165 7.35 0.27 0.99
C VAL A 165 7.34 0.69 -0.47
N GLY A 166 7.45 -0.30 -1.36
CA GLY A 166 7.56 -0.12 -2.80
C GLY A 166 6.21 0.00 -3.48
N GLU A 167 5.84 1.21 -3.83
CA GLU A 167 4.58 1.58 -4.47
C GLU A 167 4.81 2.60 -5.59
N PRO A 168 3.88 2.75 -6.58
CA PRO A 168 4.06 3.69 -7.69
C PRO A 168 3.95 5.16 -7.25
N THR A 169 5.08 5.80 -6.92
CA THR A 169 5.17 7.18 -6.46
C THR A 169 6.00 8.10 -7.36
N GLN A 170 6.38 7.63 -8.55
CA GLN A 170 7.33 8.33 -9.44
C GLN A 170 8.68 8.61 -8.73
N MET A 171 9.09 7.70 -7.84
CA MET A 171 10.28 7.84 -6.98
C MET A 171 10.27 9.10 -6.10
N ASN A 172 9.12 9.68 -5.78
CA ASN A 172 8.98 10.69 -4.75
C ASN A 172 8.62 10.03 -3.40
N LEU A 173 9.02 10.67 -2.31
CA LEU A 173 8.84 10.13 -0.96
C LEU A 173 7.43 10.47 -0.44
N ALA A 174 6.56 9.48 -0.33
CA ALA A 174 5.33 9.63 0.43
C ALA A 174 5.66 9.49 1.92
N ILE A 175 5.84 10.62 2.59
CA ILE A 175 6.28 10.69 4.00
C ILE A 175 5.15 10.51 5.00
N ALA A 176 3.93 10.51 4.53
CA ALA A 176 2.74 10.18 5.29
C ALA A 176 1.68 9.57 4.35
N GLU A 177 0.84 8.69 4.88
CA GLU A 177 -0.33 8.18 4.15
C GLU A 177 -1.56 8.14 5.05
N LYS A 178 -2.74 8.33 4.42
CA LYS A 178 -4.02 8.27 5.14
C LYS A 178 -4.36 6.84 5.51
N GLY A 179 -4.80 6.65 6.76
CA GLY A 179 -5.44 5.42 7.19
C GLY A 179 -6.83 5.26 6.56
N LEU A 180 -7.36 4.05 6.66
CA LEU A 180 -8.69 3.68 6.20
C LEU A 180 -9.52 3.15 7.36
N LEU A 181 -10.65 3.80 7.61
CA LEU A 181 -11.67 3.37 8.55
C LEU A 181 -13.01 3.27 7.83
N VAL A 182 -13.51 2.05 7.65
CA VAL A 182 -14.85 1.82 7.11
C VAL A 182 -15.83 1.62 8.26
N ILE A 183 -16.89 2.43 8.26
CA ILE A 183 -17.91 2.45 9.32
C ILE A 183 -19.26 2.08 8.73
N ASP A 184 -19.90 1.06 9.28
CA ASP A 184 -21.32 0.77 9.04
C ASP A 184 -22.17 1.46 10.10
N GLY A 185 -23.16 2.20 9.65
CA GLY A 185 -24.10 2.93 10.51
C GLY A 185 -25.52 2.48 10.35
N GLU A 186 -26.29 2.54 11.43
CA GLU A 186 -27.72 2.25 11.44
C GLU A 186 -28.49 3.31 12.21
N MET A 187 -29.52 3.88 11.58
CA MET A 187 -30.53 4.72 12.23
C MET A 187 -31.82 3.94 12.31
N LYS A 188 -32.35 3.79 13.53
CA LYS A 188 -33.65 3.10 13.78
C LYS A 188 -34.79 4.09 13.82
N GLY A 189 -35.98 3.61 13.41
CA GLY A 189 -37.25 4.31 13.47
C GLY A 189 -38.40 3.36 13.75
N THR A 190 -39.61 3.89 13.83
CA THR A 190 -40.82 3.11 14.03
C THR A 190 -41.52 2.86 12.69
N PRO A 191 -41.66 1.60 12.25
CA PRO A 191 -42.36 1.30 11.00
C PRO A 191 -43.84 1.64 11.08
N SER A 192 -44.39 2.18 9.99
CA SER A 192 -45.78 2.55 9.92
C SER A 192 -46.29 2.62 8.47
N HIS A 193 -47.62 2.72 8.30
CA HIS A 193 -48.17 3.01 6.98
C HIS A 193 -47.92 4.48 6.62
N ALA A 194 -47.38 4.73 5.43
CA ALA A 194 -46.94 6.07 5.00
C ALA A 194 -48.07 7.14 4.93
N ALA A 195 -49.36 6.72 4.94
CA ALA A 195 -50.49 7.64 4.98
C ALA A 195 -50.78 8.21 6.39
N HIS A 196 -50.16 7.68 7.42
CA HIS A 196 -50.35 8.16 8.81
C HIS A 196 -49.16 9.02 9.26
N PRO A 197 -49.42 9.97 10.20
CA PRO A 197 -48.32 10.74 10.79
C PRO A 197 -47.28 9.81 11.45
N ASN A 198 -46.00 10.11 11.24
CA ASN A 198 -44.90 9.36 11.85
C ASN A 198 -43.73 10.33 12.12
N ASP A 199 -43.49 10.58 13.40
CA ASP A 199 -42.42 11.49 13.86
C ASP A 199 -41.08 10.75 14.07
N ASP A 200 -41.06 9.41 13.86
CA ASP A 200 -39.89 8.54 14.07
C ASP A 200 -39.48 7.77 12.79
N ASN A 201 -39.41 8.49 11.68
CA ASN A 201 -39.03 7.96 10.40
C ASN A 201 -37.51 7.78 10.31
N ALA A 202 -37.01 6.54 10.17
CA ALA A 202 -35.60 6.19 10.09
C ALA A 202 -34.85 6.91 8.94
N ILE A 203 -35.50 7.10 7.77
CA ILE A 203 -34.90 7.81 6.63
C ILE A 203 -34.66 9.27 6.97
N VAL A 204 -35.66 9.97 7.50
CA VAL A 204 -35.59 11.40 7.81
C VAL A 204 -34.49 11.66 8.85
N LYS A 205 -34.48 10.88 9.93
CA LYS A 205 -33.46 10.98 10.98
C LYS A 205 -32.05 10.67 10.44
N CYS A 206 -31.92 9.66 9.57
CA CYS A 206 -30.65 9.30 8.94
C CYS A 206 -30.15 10.42 8.04
N MET A 207 -31.01 11.06 7.26
CA MET A 207 -30.63 12.19 6.40
C MET A 207 -30.10 13.37 7.22
N GLU A 208 -30.69 13.69 8.35
CA GLU A 208 -30.21 14.75 9.25
C GLU A 208 -28.82 14.44 9.79
N ASP A 209 -28.61 13.21 10.27
CA ASP A 209 -27.33 12.71 10.78
C ASP A 209 -26.24 12.74 9.70
N LEU A 210 -26.54 12.23 8.50
CA LEU A 210 -25.61 12.21 7.39
C LEU A 210 -25.27 13.61 6.89
N GLN A 211 -26.25 14.52 6.81
CA GLN A 211 -25.97 15.90 6.43
C GLN A 211 -25.06 16.57 7.44
N HIS A 212 -25.23 16.28 8.75
CA HIS A 212 -24.38 16.79 9.80
C HIS A 212 -22.93 16.30 9.64
N ILE A 213 -22.71 14.98 9.56
CA ILE A 213 -21.36 14.41 9.53
C ILE A 213 -20.60 14.76 8.24
N LEU A 214 -21.25 14.84 7.09
CA LEU A 214 -20.60 15.22 5.84
C LEU A 214 -20.13 16.70 5.83
N ASN A 215 -20.71 17.54 6.67
CA ASN A 215 -20.28 18.92 6.88
C ASN A 215 -19.39 19.13 8.10
N PHE A 216 -19.23 18.10 8.95
CA PHE A 216 -18.36 18.17 10.12
C PHE A 216 -16.89 18.28 9.70
N ARG A 217 -16.11 19.01 10.47
CA ARG A 217 -14.67 19.14 10.29
C ARG A 217 -13.97 18.71 11.56
N PHE A 218 -13.00 17.83 11.40
CA PHE A 218 -12.17 17.38 12.50
C PHE A 218 -11.31 18.53 13.02
N PRO A 219 -11.11 18.66 14.35
CA PRO A 219 -10.42 19.82 14.96
C PRO A 219 -8.96 19.97 14.53
N LYS A 220 -8.24 18.86 14.32
CA LYS A 220 -6.83 18.89 13.90
C LYS A 220 -6.73 18.62 12.42
N VAL A 221 -5.81 19.32 11.77
CA VAL A 221 -5.49 19.19 10.34
C VAL A 221 -4.02 18.82 10.24
N SER A 222 -3.72 17.75 9.51
CA SER A 222 -2.35 17.32 9.29
C SER A 222 -1.62 18.26 8.34
N ASP A 223 -0.36 18.57 8.64
CA ASP A 223 0.51 19.38 7.78
C ASP A 223 0.82 18.67 6.45
N TYR A 224 0.79 17.35 6.42
CA TYR A 224 1.13 16.53 5.24
C TYR A 224 -0.09 15.95 4.53
N LEU A 225 -1.14 15.57 5.28
CA LEU A 225 -2.30 14.85 4.75
C LEU A 225 -3.56 15.71 4.67
N GLY A 226 -3.53 16.93 5.22
CA GLY A 226 -4.66 17.83 5.28
C GLY A 226 -5.77 17.35 6.22
N GLU A 227 -7.03 17.57 5.84
CA GLU A 227 -8.20 17.20 6.65
C GLU A 227 -8.49 15.68 6.58
N VAL A 228 -9.09 15.14 7.66
CA VAL A 228 -9.78 13.86 7.62
C VAL A 228 -10.93 13.95 6.63
N LYS A 229 -11.05 12.97 5.73
CA LYS A 229 -12.09 12.94 4.71
C LYS A 229 -13.14 11.89 5.05
N VAL A 230 -14.39 12.31 5.22
CA VAL A 230 -15.54 11.42 5.39
C VAL A 230 -16.33 11.38 4.08
N THR A 231 -16.56 10.18 3.57
CA THR A 231 -17.33 9.95 2.33
C THR A 231 -18.45 8.97 2.61
N LEU A 232 -19.69 9.35 2.29
CA LEU A 232 -20.82 8.41 2.25
C LEU A 232 -20.67 7.53 1.00
N SER A 233 -20.45 6.23 1.19
CA SER A 233 -20.21 5.27 0.11
C SER A 233 -21.39 4.31 -0.13
N GLY A 234 -22.35 4.25 0.80
CA GLY A 234 -23.55 3.44 0.64
C GLY A 234 -24.68 3.92 1.56
N ILE A 235 -25.94 3.82 1.09
CA ILE A 235 -27.14 4.07 1.89
C ILE A 235 -28.27 3.16 1.42
N HIS A 236 -29.00 2.53 2.35
CA HIS A 236 -30.09 1.62 2.08
C HIS A 236 -31.23 1.82 3.08
N ALA A 237 -32.47 2.04 2.59
CA ALA A 237 -33.65 2.13 3.41
C ALA A 237 -34.93 1.89 2.59
N GLY A 238 -35.94 1.27 3.20
CA GLY A 238 -37.27 1.06 2.62
C GLY A 238 -37.28 0.03 1.48
N VAL A 239 -38.44 -0.66 1.36
CA VAL A 239 -38.67 -1.68 0.33
C VAL A 239 -39.97 -1.46 -0.42
N GLN A 240 -40.91 -0.70 0.16
CA GLN A 240 -42.24 -0.43 -0.40
C GLN A 240 -42.63 1.05 -0.22
N HIS A 241 -43.33 1.60 -1.22
CA HIS A 241 -43.72 3.02 -1.22
C HIS A 241 -44.70 3.44 -0.11
N ASN A 242 -45.47 2.50 0.41
CA ASN A 242 -46.52 2.75 1.43
C ASN A 242 -46.09 2.34 2.85
N VAL A 243 -44.81 2.00 3.06
CA VAL A 243 -44.28 1.58 4.37
C VAL A 243 -43.13 2.51 4.77
N VAL A 244 -43.23 3.13 5.94
CA VAL A 244 -42.10 3.81 6.57
C VAL A 244 -41.16 2.74 7.14
N PRO A 245 -39.87 2.71 6.79
CA PRO A 245 -38.97 1.65 7.22
C PRO A 245 -38.57 1.76 8.68
N GLU A 246 -38.28 0.61 9.28
CA GLU A 246 -37.78 0.50 10.66
C GLU A 246 -36.29 0.90 10.82
N ALA A 247 -35.53 0.88 9.72
CA ALA A 247 -34.13 1.21 9.73
C ALA A 247 -33.68 1.87 8.43
N CYS A 248 -32.64 2.69 8.54
CA CYS A 248 -31.81 3.20 7.46
C CYS A 248 -30.37 2.86 7.77
N THR A 249 -29.70 2.10 6.89
CA THR A 249 -28.30 1.73 7.02
C THR A 249 -27.43 2.50 6.04
N PHE A 250 -26.18 2.76 6.41
CA PHE A 250 -25.25 3.48 5.55
C PHE A 250 -23.81 3.01 5.81
N THR A 251 -22.91 3.32 4.88
CA THR A 251 -21.46 3.06 5.01
C THR A 251 -20.70 4.35 4.78
N LEU A 252 -19.76 4.64 5.68
CA LEU A 252 -18.80 5.74 5.56
C LEU A 252 -17.42 5.18 5.27
N ASP A 253 -16.75 5.71 4.23
CA ASP A 253 -15.29 5.60 3.99
C ASP A 253 -14.64 6.82 4.64
N VAL A 254 -13.82 6.58 5.66
CA VAL A 254 -13.14 7.65 6.41
C VAL A 254 -11.63 7.52 6.18
N ARG A 255 -11.03 8.55 5.56
CA ARG A 255 -9.59 8.66 5.36
C ARG A 255 -8.98 9.45 6.50
N VAL A 256 -8.45 8.72 7.46
CA VAL A 256 -7.91 9.26 8.72
C VAL A 256 -6.48 9.75 8.50
N THR A 257 -6.10 10.85 9.17
CA THR A 257 -4.75 11.43 9.07
C THR A 257 -3.89 11.04 10.28
N ASP A 258 -2.60 11.36 10.22
CA ASP A 258 -1.63 11.11 11.29
C ASP A 258 -1.92 11.84 12.62
N GLU A 259 -2.93 12.72 12.62
CA GLU A 259 -3.40 13.44 13.81
C GLU A 259 -4.35 12.61 14.70
N TYR A 260 -4.83 11.47 14.19
CA TYR A 260 -5.79 10.60 14.87
C TYR A 260 -5.51 9.12 14.58
N SER A 261 -5.74 8.28 15.58
CA SER A 261 -5.95 6.85 15.35
C SER A 261 -7.34 6.59 14.75
N ASN A 262 -7.53 5.45 14.12
CA ASN A 262 -8.85 5.02 13.64
C ASN A 262 -9.88 4.92 14.79
N GLN A 263 -9.45 4.52 15.99
CA GLN A 263 -10.32 4.47 17.17
C GLN A 263 -10.79 5.86 17.60
N GLU A 264 -9.88 6.84 17.70
CA GLU A 264 -10.23 8.23 18.04
C GLU A 264 -11.15 8.86 16.98
N ALA A 265 -10.90 8.57 15.70
CA ALA A 265 -11.75 9.05 14.62
C ALA A 265 -13.18 8.50 14.72
N LEU A 266 -13.36 7.22 15.05
CA LEU A 266 -14.69 6.64 15.29
C LEU A 266 -15.38 7.32 16.49
N GLU A 267 -14.68 7.51 17.60
CA GLU A 267 -15.23 8.14 18.81
C GLU A 267 -15.69 9.57 18.53
N ILE A 268 -14.90 10.33 17.78
CA ILE A 268 -15.27 11.69 17.35
C ILE A 268 -16.55 11.63 16.48
N ILE A 269 -16.59 10.77 15.45
CA ILE A 269 -17.75 10.65 14.56
C ILE A 269 -18.98 10.23 15.37
N GLN A 270 -18.85 9.23 16.26
CA GLN A 270 -19.97 8.76 17.08
C GLN A 270 -20.53 9.86 17.98
N SER A 271 -19.67 10.76 18.48
CA SER A 271 -20.12 11.91 19.30
C SER A 271 -20.96 12.93 18.52
N GLN A 272 -20.85 12.92 17.21
CA GLN A 272 -21.56 13.84 16.31
C GLN A 272 -22.84 13.24 15.72
N MET A 273 -23.11 11.93 15.92
CA MET A 273 -24.20 11.23 15.28
C MET A 273 -25.12 10.54 16.31
N LYS A 274 -26.41 10.48 15.99
CA LYS A 274 -27.42 9.73 16.75
C LYS A 274 -27.48 8.24 16.30
N SER A 275 -27.05 7.96 15.09
CA SER A 275 -26.96 6.60 14.54
C SER A 275 -25.98 5.74 15.34
N SER A 276 -26.26 4.46 15.46
CA SER A 276 -25.27 3.50 15.96
C SER A 276 -24.22 3.23 14.89
N LEU A 277 -22.94 3.29 15.26
CA LEU A 277 -21.81 3.10 14.36
C LEU A 277 -21.00 1.88 14.76
N THR A 278 -20.54 1.12 13.75
CA THR A 278 -19.66 -0.03 13.94
C THR A 278 -18.52 0.04 12.92
N ALA A 279 -17.30 0.12 13.40
CA ALA A 279 -16.13 0.02 12.54
C ALA A 279 -15.94 -1.43 12.07
N ARG A 280 -15.68 -1.63 10.77
CA ARG A 280 -15.32 -2.95 10.23
C ARG A 280 -13.94 -3.41 10.71
N SER A 281 -12.99 -2.47 10.85
CA SER A 281 -11.64 -2.74 11.33
C SER A 281 -10.97 -1.44 11.77
N PHE A 282 -10.02 -1.56 12.72
CA PHE A 282 -9.15 -0.45 13.14
C PHE A 282 -7.70 -0.62 12.68
N ARG A 283 -7.38 -1.67 11.88
CA ARG A 283 -6.02 -2.09 11.54
C ARG A 283 -5.26 -1.08 10.68
N LEU A 284 -5.94 -0.45 9.72
CA LEU A 284 -5.31 0.38 8.69
C LEU A 284 -5.17 1.84 9.19
N ASN A 285 -4.24 2.05 10.13
CA ASN A 285 -3.97 3.39 10.63
C ASN A 285 -3.13 4.20 9.63
N SER A 286 -3.13 5.52 9.81
CA SER A 286 -2.23 6.42 9.12
C SER A 286 -0.78 6.15 9.50
N SER A 287 0.15 6.35 8.57
CA SER A 287 1.59 6.26 8.79
C SER A 287 2.27 7.61 8.55
N LYS A 288 3.45 7.80 9.17
CA LYS A 288 4.26 9.00 9.02
C LYS A 288 5.73 8.72 9.29
N ILE A 289 6.61 9.40 8.56
CA ILE A 289 8.05 9.51 8.83
C ILE A 289 8.41 11.00 8.96
N GLU A 290 9.31 11.32 9.89
CA GLU A 290 9.71 12.70 10.09
C GLU A 290 10.59 13.22 8.96
N MET A 291 10.45 14.51 8.63
CA MET A 291 11.21 15.16 7.55
C MET A 291 12.72 15.12 7.75
N ASP A 292 13.20 15.15 8.99
CA ASP A 292 14.62 15.10 9.34
C ASP A 292 15.20 13.69 9.36
N HIS A 293 14.38 12.65 9.11
CA HIS A 293 14.85 11.28 9.05
C HIS A 293 15.93 11.10 7.97
N PRO A 294 17.06 10.39 8.25
CA PRO A 294 18.19 10.28 7.31
C PRO A 294 17.80 9.79 5.92
N PHE A 295 16.85 8.86 5.81
CA PHE A 295 16.36 8.36 4.51
C PHE A 295 15.64 9.47 3.71
N VAL A 296 14.82 10.27 4.38
CA VAL A 296 14.11 11.40 3.73
C VAL A 296 15.10 12.44 3.27
N GLN A 297 16.07 12.80 4.11
CA GLN A 297 17.11 13.77 3.76
C GLN A 297 17.96 13.28 2.60
N ALA A 298 18.36 12.00 2.57
CA ALA A 298 19.10 11.42 1.45
C ALA A 298 18.33 11.51 0.13
N GLY A 299 17.00 11.31 0.17
CA GLY A 299 16.15 11.48 -1.01
C GLY A 299 16.05 12.93 -1.48
N LEU A 300 15.88 13.88 -0.56
CA LEU A 300 15.87 15.32 -0.87
C LEU A 300 17.19 15.80 -1.50
N GLU A 301 18.32 15.34 -0.97
CA GLU A 301 19.66 15.67 -1.51
C GLU A 301 19.89 15.25 -2.96
N ILE A 302 19.21 14.18 -3.40
CA ILE A 302 19.26 13.72 -4.81
C ILE A 302 18.11 14.28 -5.66
N GLY A 303 17.39 15.30 -5.15
CA GLY A 303 16.35 16.03 -5.88
C GLY A 303 15.00 15.35 -5.91
N ARG A 304 14.70 14.40 -4.99
CA ARG A 304 13.34 13.89 -4.82
C ARG A 304 12.50 14.84 -3.97
N THR A 305 11.19 14.79 -4.15
CA THR A 305 10.23 15.60 -3.39
C THR A 305 9.48 14.74 -2.38
N THR A 306 8.90 15.38 -1.37
CA THR A 306 8.04 14.73 -0.38
C THR A 306 6.58 15.11 -0.59
N TYR A 307 5.65 14.21 -0.20
CA TYR A 307 4.21 14.47 -0.23
C TYR A 307 3.45 13.55 0.73
N GLY A 308 2.20 13.92 1.02
CA GLY A 308 1.24 13.07 1.74
C GLY A 308 0.41 12.24 0.76
N SER A 309 0.40 10.91 0.92
CA SER A 309 -0.37 10.00 0.08
C SER A 309 -1.83 9.89 0.53
N PRO A 310 -2.80 9.99 -0.38
CA PRO A 310 -4.22 9.78 -0.04
C PRO A 310 -4.61 8.29 0.01
N THR A 311 -3.74 7.38 -0.48
CA THR A 311 -3.98 5.93 -0.57
C THR A 311 -3.23 5.20 0.52
N SER A 312 -3.83 4.12 1.04
CA SER A 312 -3.19 3.22 1.99
C SER A 312 -2.34 2.17 1.26
N SER A 313 -1.38 1.59 1.96
CA SER A 313 -0.51 0.50 1.50
C SER A 313 -0.15 -0.40 2.70
N ASP A 314 0.78 -1.32 2.52
CA ASP A 314 1.35 -2.14 3.61
C ASP A 314 1.89 -1.28 4.79
N GLN A 315 2.19 0.01 4.57
CA GLN A 315 2.58 0.94 5.64
C GLN A 315 1.54 1.03 6.76
N ALA A 316 0.24 0.92 6.42
CA ALA A 316 -0.85 1.01 7.40
C ALA A 316 -0.83 -0.13 8.44
N ILE A 317 -0.12 -1.21 8.13
CA ILE A 317 -0.05 -2.44 8.94
C ILE A 317 1.34 -2.63 9.56
N ILE A 318 2.38 -2.11 8.94
CA ILE A 318 3.77 -2.21 9.42
C ILE A 318 3.93 -1.40 10.71
N PRO A 319 4.33 -2.04 11.85
CA PRO A 319 4.33 -1.38 13.16
C PRO A 319 5.61 -0.58 13.48
N CYS A 320 6.40 -0.20 12.46
CA CYS A 320 7.60 0.62 12.64
C CYS A 320 7.58 1.84 11.72
N THR A 321 8.54 2.75 11.88
CA THR A 321 8.72 3.89 10.97
C THR A 321 8.80 3.40 9.53
N SER A 322 8.03 4.02 8.64
CA SER A 322 7.95 3.60 7.24
C SER A 322 7.82 4.78 6.28
N VAL A 323 8.27 4.58 5.05
CA VAL A 323 8.15 5.52 3.94
C VAL A 323 7.76 4.77 2.68
N LYS A 324 6.91 5.39 1.85
CA LYS A 324 6.49 4.81 0.58
C LYS A 324 7.21 5.49 -0.57
N ILE A 325 7.86 4.69 -1.43
CA ILE A 325 8.59 5.17 -2.60
C ILE A 325 8.72 4.03 -3.61
N GLY A 326 8.59 4.33 -4.91
CA GLY A 326 8.83 3.36 -5.98
C GLY A 326 8.60 3.92 -7.38
N PRO A 327 9.08 3.21 -8.42
CA PRO A 327 8.84 3.56 -9.81
C PRO A 327 7.35 3.41 -10.17
N GLY A 328 6.95 4.10 -11.24
CA GLY A 328 5.57 4.07 -11.70
C GLY A 328 4.71 5.22 -11.17
N ASP A 329 3.49 5.28 -11.63
CA ASP A 329 2.52 6.33 -11.34
C ASP A 329 1.22 5.69 -10.84
N SER A 330 0.76 6.04 -9.63
CA SER A 330 -0.47 5.49 -9.03
C SER A 330 -1.74 5.73 -9.87
N ARG A 331 -1.72 6.68 -10.81
CA ARG A 331 -2.82 6.90 -11.76
C ARG A 331 -2.97 5.79 -12.80
N ARG A 332 -1.97 4.93 -12.95
CA ARG A 332 -1.98 3.75 -13.82
C ARG A 332 -2.43 2.48 -13.09
N SER A 333 -2.45 2.50 -11.77
CA SER A 333 -2.92 1.39 -10.93
C SER A 333 -4.41 1.12 -11.17
N HIS A 334 -4.79 -0.14 -11.24
CA HIS A 334 -6.17 -0.62 -11.43
C HIS A 334 -6.85 -0.13 -12.75
N THR A 335 -6.07 0.38 -13.71
CA THR A 335 -6.57 0.81 -15.02
C THR A 335 -6.45 -0.32 -16.06
N ALA A 336 -7.22 -0.23 -17.14
CA ALA A 336 -7.06 -1.14 -18.26
C ALA A 336 -5.73 -0.88 -18.99
N ASP A 337 -5.14 -1.97 -19.54
CA ASP A 337 -3.87 -1.93 -20.25
C ASP A 337 -2.77 -1.27 -19.42
N GLU A 338 -2.70 -1.65 -18.16
CA GLU A 338 -1.68 -1.21 -17.20
C GLU A 338 -0.28 -1.38 -17.78
N TYR A 339 0.60 -0.42 -17.52
CA TYR A 339 1.97 -0.45 -18.03
C TYR A 339 2.94 0.32 -17.13
N ILE A 340 4.22 -0.05 -17.26
CA ILE A 340 5.35 0.70 -16.73
C ILE A 340 6.29 1.11 -17.88
N TYR A 341 6.94 2.27 -17.81
CA TYR A 341 8.07 2.53 -18.68
C TYR A 341 9.31 1.79 -18.18
N ILE A 342 10.02 1.10 -19.08
CA ILE A 342 11.27 0.39 -18.71
C ILE A 342 12.28 1.37 -18.09
N LYS A 343 12.30 2.62 -18.57
CA LYS A 343 13.12 3.68 -18.02
C LYS A 343 12.77 4.02 -16.57
N GLU A 344 11.51 3.90 -16.15
CA GLU A 344 11.11 4.14 -14.75
C GLU A 344 11.69 3.06 -13.82
N ILE A 345 11.82 1.81 -14.30
CA ILE A 345 12.48 0.73 -13.55
C ILE A 345 13.98 1.03 -13.40
N GLU A 346 14.65 1.44 -14.49
CA GLU A 346 16.05 1.85 -14.49
C GLU A 346 16.32 2.97 -13.49
N GLU A 347 15.55 4.06 -13.60
CA GLU A 347 15.62 5.21 -12.71
C GLU A 347 15.32 4.82 -11.26
N GLY A 348 14.34 3.92 -11.04
CA GLY A 348 13.95 3.39 -9.74
C GLY A 348 15.12 2.67 -9.05
N ILE A 349 15.79 1.75 -9.75
CA ILE A 349 16.96 1.03 -9.25
C ILE A 349 18.08 2.03 -8.88
N GLU A 350 18.37 2.98 -9.77
CA GLU A 350 19.42 3.97 -9.51
C GLU A 350 19.13 4.87 -8.30
N ILE A 351 17.87 5.33 -8.17
CA ILE A 351 17.45 6.22 -7.07
C ILE A 351 17.52 5.48 -5.74
N TYR A 352 17.00 4.26 -5.68
CA TYR A 352 17.10 3.43 -4.46
C TYR A 352 18.56 3.21 -4.05
N ILE A 353 19.44 2.84 -4.99
CA ILE A 353 20.86 2.65 -4.69
C ILE A 353 21.46 3.93 -4.14
N LYS A 354 21.25 5.08 -4.79
CA LYS A 354 21.79 6.38 -4.36
C LYS A 354 21.31 6.79 -2.96
N ILE A 355 20.06 6.54 -2.62
CA ILE A 355 19.53 6.84 -1.28
C ILE A 355 20.18 5.90 -0.25
N LEU A 356 20.16 4.58 -0.54
CA LEU A 356 20.67 3.58 0.40
C LEU A 356 22.18 3.67 0.61
N GLU A 357 22.97 4.06 -0.39
CA GLU A 357 24.42 4.32 -0.23
C GLU A 357 24.74 5.47 0.75
N LYS A 358 23.78 6.38 0.96
CA LYS A 358 23.93 7.47 1.95
C LYS A 358 23.50 7.05 3.35
N VAL A 359 22.66 6.02 3.46
CA VAL A 359 22.05 5.59 4.72
C VAL A 359 22.77 4.36 5.30
N LEU A 360 23.02 3.36 4.46
CA LEU A 360 23.71 2.11 4.82
C LEU A 360 25.22 2.33 5.02
#